data_e852828c67744e07a51674165cf12abb
#
_entry.id   e852828c67744e07a51674165cf12abb
#
_cell.length_a   1.000
_cell.length_b   1.000
_cell.length_c   1.000
_cell.angle_alpha   90.00
_cell.angle_beta   90.00
_cell.angle_gamma   90.00
#
_symmetry.space_group_name_H-M   'P 1'
#
loop_
_entity.id
_entity.type
_entity.pdbx_description
1 polymer ?
#
loop_
_entity_poly.entity_id
_entity_poly.type
_entity_poly.pdbx_seq_one_letter_code
_entity_poly.pdbx_strand_id
1 'polypeptide(L)'
;MSTIRIFQVLALAAVFAGCGTYHAVREARDAQKAYADRGMGTETSAEKIDLKGCNLAQLVDFALATRPTMVRARLAVEDARIALRQVAADAPLLSSTPWGALDAEASLGRSESSEPGHRLHGKTDGSASGSLSLDSLIYDFGRNAAEARALSEEVIAAETSLISTGYSVFEEVAAAYFSLLRNEALFEVALTNKAEYAEHLEQAELRKEHGEAKELDVLKAKLDLAKAVQNVVAASNDVVTAGAELMAALGVDAASGDFRTVLGPRDVGLSQLFRSLADTSAGVSELYGIACTNAPLVQSARAHLRAASHEVDAAVANLYPTLSASIALNWADPLWYWRWGVNGAMSLFTGWRKTAAVERATIALDSAAHGVDSAELELSREIELAVAERDNAIEALAAARSSVRSGRENLDTVREQYLVGDVSRIEFTAAVSGYASSLGDRVRAFYRGQIAEAKLFRVVGRWPEYTEETISEDEK
;
A
#
# COMPACT_ATOMS: atom_id res chain seq x y z
N MET A 1 -12.63 -4.61 -62.54
CA MET A 1 -12.47 -3.36 -61.77
C MET A 1 -12.99 -3.44 -60.31
N SER A 2 -13.74 -4.46 -59.90
CA SER A 2 -14.28 -4.61 -58.54
C SER A 2 -13.29 -5.24 -57.55
N THR A 3 -12.39 -6.10 -57.99
CA THR A 3 -11.39 -6.82 -57.16
C THR A 3 -10.32 -5.90 -56.55
N ILE A 4 -9.91 -4.86 -57.27
CA ILE A 4 -8.89 -3.90 -56.78
C ILE A 4 -9.45 -3.04 -55.59
N ARG A 5 -10.76 -2.72 -55.64
CA ARG A 5 -11.39 -1.96 -54.54
C ARG A 5 -11.57 -2.78 -53.28
N ILE A 6 -11.82 -4.08 -53.38
CA ILE A 6 -11.87 -4.99 -52.23
C ILE A 6 -10.50 -5.13 -51.56
N PHE A 7 -9.45 -5.25 -52.38
CA PHE A 7 -8.07 -5.29 -51.87
C PHE A 7 -7.66 -3.99 -51.19
N GLN A 8 -8.10 -2.85 -51.71
CA GLN A 8 -7.86 -1.55 -51.08
C GLN A 8 -8.58 -1.41 -49.74
N VAL A 9 -9.80 -1.92 -49.61
CA VAL A 9 -10.58 -1.89 -48.35
C VAL A 9 -9.99 -2.84 -47.31
N LEU A 10 -9.58 -4.05 -47.73
CA LEU A 10 -8.90 -5.03 -46.85
C LEU A 10 -7.52 -4.58 -46.43
N ALA A 11 -6.75 -3.96 -47.31
CA ALA A 11 -5.46 -3.36 -46.98
C ALA A 11 -5.64 -2.16 -46.05
N LEU A 12 -6.70 -1.35 -46.21
CA LEU A 12 -7.02 -0.26 -45.28
C LEU A 12 -7.44 -0.82 -43.93
N ALA A 13 -8.27 -1.86 -43.86
CA ALA A 13 -8.67 -2.49 -42.59
C ALA A 13 -7.48 -3.10 -41.85
N ALA A 14 -6.56 -3.75 -42.53
CA ALA A 14 -5.32 -4.28 -41.96
C ALA A 14 -4.37 -3.17 -41.52
N VAL A 15 -4.32 -2.04 -42.22
CA VAL A 15 -3.56 -0.86 -41.80
C VAL A 15 -4.19 -0.19 -40.55
N PHE A 16 -5.53 -0.12 -40.46
CA PHE A 16 -6.20 0.41 -39.28
C PHE A 16 -6.07 -0.50 -38.06
N ALA A 17 -6.18 -1.82 -38.21
CA ALA A 17 -5.91 -2.79 -37.14
C ALA A 17 -4.42 -2.76 -36.72
N GLY A 18 -3.50 -2.66 -37.70
CA GLY A 18 -2.07 -2.53 -37.46
C GLY A 18 -1.66 -1.22 -36.79
N CYS A 19 -2.41 -0.10 -36.99
CA CYS A 19 -2.13 1.15 -36.28
C CYS A 19 -2.37 1.06 -34.78
N GLY A 20 -3.42 0.39 -34.33
CA GLY A 20 -3.70 0.24 -32.90
C GLY A 20 -2.65 -0.61 -32.19
N THR A 21 -2.27 -1.75 -32.79
CA THR A 21 -1.22 -2.63 -32.25
C THR A 21 0.17 -1.96 -32.33
N TYR A 22 0.46 -1.20 -33.39
CA TYR A 22 1.73 -0.47 -33.51
C TYR A 22 1.85 0.63 -32.44
N HIS A 23 0.74 1.34 -32.13
CA HIS A 23 0.73 2.35 -31.06
C HIS A 23 1.00 1.72 -29.70
N ALA A 24 0.31 0.63 -29.37
CA ALA A 24 0.53 -0.11 -28.12
C ALA A 24 1.96 -0.67 -27.99
N VAL A 25 2.53 -1.23 -29.06
CA VAL A 25 3.92 -1.71 -29.07
C VAL A 25 4.91 -0.56 -28.91
N ARG A 26 4.64 0.58 -29.52
CA ARG A 26 5.47 1.79 -29.38
C ARG A 26 5.42 2.33 -27.95
N GLU A 27 4.22 2.47 -27.36
CA GLU A 27 4.06 2.88 -25.97
C GLU A 27 4.77 1.92 -25.00
N ALA A 28 4.62 0.62 -25.19
CA ALA A 28 5.32 -0.39 -24.38
C ALA A 28 6.85 -0.26 -24.50
N ARG A 29 7.39 -0.03 -25.70
CA ARG A 29 8.81 0.21 -25.92
C ARG A 29 9.30 1.53 -25.34
N ASP A 30 8.51 2.57 -25.45
CA ASP A 30 8.85 3.88 -24.89
C ASP A 30 8.81 3.83 -23.36
N ALA A 31 7.83 3.12 -22.77
CA ALA A 31 7.79 2.80 -21.34
C ALA A 31 9.02 1.97 -20.91
N GLN A 32 9.37 0.92 -21.67
CA GLN A 32 10.55 0.10 -21.39
C GLN A 32 11.85 0.91 -21.44
N LYS A 33 12.00 1.81 -22.39
CA LYS A 33 13.15 2.72 -22.47
C LYS A 33 13.15 3.70 -21.29
N ALA A 34 12.01 4.29 -20.95
CA ALA A 34 11.89 5.18 -19.81
C ALA A 34 12.26 4.49 -18.50
N TYR A 35 11.95 3.19 -18.34
CA TYR A 35 12.42 2.39 -17.21
C TYR A 35 13.92 2.07 -17.26
N ALA A 36 14.47 1.78 -18.44
CA ALA A 36 15.90 1.55 -18.61
C ALA A 36 16.72 2.83 -18.37
N ASP A 37 16.21 3.98 -18.83
CA ASP A 37 16.83 5.28 -18.64
C ASP A 37 16.68 5.81 -17.19
N ARG A 38 15.68 5.32 -16.43
CA ARG A 38 15.57 5.50 -14.99
C ARG A 38 16.58 4.69 -14.19
N GLY A 39 17.74 4.33 -14.73
CA GLY A 39 18.77 3.55 -14.08
C GLY A 39 18.85 3.78 -12.57
N MET A 40 19.31 2.82 -11.80
CA MET A 40 19.43 2.90 -10.33
C MET A 40 20.18 4.20 -9.95
N GLY A 41 19.46 5.26 -9.62
CA GLY A 41 20.02 6.53 -9.16
C GLY A 41 19.68 7.77 -9.99
N THR A 42 18.81 7.68 -10.99
CA THR A 42 18.31 8.89 -11.65
C THR A 42 17.16 9.48 -10.85
N GLU A 43 17.46 10.64 -10.32
CA GLU A 43 16.58 11.73 -9.97
C GLU A 43 15.15 11.51 -10.48
N THR A 44 14.32 10.86 -9.66
CA THR A 44 12.93 11.28 -9.64
C THR A 44 13.05 12.77 -9.49
N SER A 45 12.60 13.54 -10.47
CA SER A 45 12.48 14.98 -10.35
C SER A 45 11.68 15.23 -9.09
N ALA A 46 12.36 15.24 -7.96
CA ALA A 46 11.86 15.81 -6.75
C ALA A 46 11.84 17.32 -7.09
N GLU A 47 10.82 17.74 -7.84
CA GLU A 47 10.30 19.07 -7.72
C GLU A 47 10.40 19.33 -6.22
N LYS A 48 11.15 20.33 -5.81
CA LYS A 48 11.38 20.64 -4.39
C LYS A 48 10.02 20.87 -3.77
N ILE A 49 9.45 19.78 -3.26
CA ILE A 49 8.12 19.77 -2.68
C ILE A 49 8.28 20.47 -1.35
N ASP A 50 7.70 21.64 -1.24
CA ASP A 50 7.70 22.42 -0.01
C ASP A 50 6.61 21.84 0.91
N LEU A 51 7.01 20.93 1.78
CA LEU A 51 6.14 20.33 2.81
C LEU A 51 6.16 21.15 4.12
N LYS A 52 6.69 22.38 4.07
CA LYS A 52 6.76 23.24 5.25
C LYS A 52 5.39 23.61 5.77
N GLY A 53 5.18 23.36 7.05
CA GLY A 53 3.92 23.67 7.72
C GLY A 53 2.75 22.76 7.34
N CYS A 54 3.00 21.64 6.65
CA CYS A 54 1.95 20.68 6.34
C CYS A 54 1.48 19.94 7.59
N ASN A 55 0.15 19.86 7.76
CA ASN A 55 -0.49 19.05 8.76
C ASN A 55 -0.41 17.56 8.40
N LEU A 56 -0.62 16.67 9.39
CA LEU A 56 -0.60 15.23 9.16
C LEU A 56 -1.51 14.79 7.99
N ALA A 57 -2.70 15.37 7.87
CA ALA A 57 -3.62 15.09 6.77
C ALA A 57 -2.99 15.34 5.39
N GLN A 58 -2.33 16.48 5.22
CA GLN A 58 -1.67 16.85 3.97
C GLN A 58 -0.47 15.95 3.66
N LEU A 59 0.29 15.53 4.70
CA LEU A 59 1.38 14.58 4.55
C LEU A 59 0.88 13.20 4.13
N VAL A 60 -0.24 12.74 4.68
CA VAL A 60 -0.89 11.49 4.29
C VAL A 60 -1.39 11.58 2.85
N ASP A 61 -2.08 12.64 2.46
CA ASP A 61 -2.56 12.84 1.08
C ASP A 61 -1.40 12.85 0.09
N PHE A 62 -0.29 13.51 0.45
CA PHE A 62 0.93 13.49 -0.35
C PHE A 62 1.50 12.07 -0.51
N ALA A 63 1.62 11.31 0.58
CA ALA A 63 2.11 9.93 0.55
C ALA A 63 1.19 9.00 -0.28
N LEU A 64 -0.13 9.16 -0.15
CA LEU A 64 -1.12 8.42 -0.95
C LEU A 64 -1.00 8.73 -2.44
N ALA A 65 -0.59 9.95 -2.81
CA ALA A 65 -0.42 10.35 -4.21
C ALA A 65 0.90 9.84 -4.81
N THR A 66 2.00 9.91 -4.07
CA THR A 66 3.37 9.78 -4.60
C THR A 66 4.03 8.44 -4.31
N ARG A 67 3.62 7.75 -3.24
CA ARG A 67 4.31 6.55 -2.74
C ARG A 67 4.27 5.40 -3.77
N PRO A 68 5.43 4.75 -4.07
CA PRO A 68 5.50 3.67 -5.05
C PRO A 68 4.57 2.47 -4.74
N THR A 69 4.32 2.20 -3.45
CA THR A 69 3.37 1.15 -3.01
C THR A 69 1.95 1.45 -3.47
N MET A 70 1.50 2.71 -3.37
CA MET A 70 0.19 3.15 -3.84
C MET A 70 0.08 3.13 -5.37
N VAL A 71 1.14 3.56 -6.07
CA VAL A 71 1.20 3.48 -7.54
C VAL A 71 1.07 2.02 -8.00
N ARG A 72 1.81 1.10 -7.36
CA ARG A 72 1.70 -0.34 -7.67
C ARG A 72 0.31 -0.89 -7.40
N ALA A 73 -0.33 -0.52 -6.30
CA ALA A 73 -1.69 -0.94 -5.98
C ALA A 73 -2.71 -0.41 -7.01
N ARG A 74 -2.56 0.83 -7.48
CA ARG A 74 -3.40 1.38 -8.57
C ARG A 74 -3.19 0.63 -9.89
N LEU A 75 -1.95 0.32 -10.24
CA LEU A 75 -1.64 -0.47 -11.43
C LEU A 75 -2.21 -1.88 -11.35
N ALA A 76 -2.26 -2.51 -10.18
CA ALA A 76 -2.90 -3.81 -9.98
C ALA A 76 -4.42 -3.76 -10.24
N VAL A 77 -5.10 -2.68 -9.84
CA VAL A 77 -6.52 -2.47 -10.18
C VAL A 77 -6.71 -2.31 -11.69
N GLU A 78 -5.86 -1.53 -12.36
CA GLU A 78 -5.93 -1.37 -13.81
C GLU A 78 -5.65 -2.70 -14.56
N ASP A 79 -4.71 -3.51 -14.09
CA ASP A 79 -4.43 -4.84 -14.63
C ASP A 79 -5.65 -5.77 -14.51
N ALA A 80 -6.30 -5.81 -13.33
CA ALA A 80 -7.54 -6.57 -13.14
C ALA A 80 -8.67 -6.08 -14.08
N ARG A 81 -8.80 -4.76 -14.27
CA ARG A 81 -9.79 -4.17 -15.21
C ARG A 81 -9.47 -4.50 -16.66
N ILE A 82 -8.19 -4.60 -17.03
CA ILE A 82 -7.78 -5.02 -18.37
C ILE A 82 -8.11 -6.50 -18.59
N ALA A 83 -7.85 -7.37 -17.59
CA ALA A 83 -8.21 -8.78 -17.64
C ALA A 83 -9.72 -8.98 -17.85
N LEU A 84 -10.56 -8.23 -17.12
CA LEU A 84 -12.01 -8.23 -17.32
C LEU A 84 -12.40 -7.78 -18.75
N ARG A 85 -11.75 -6.73 -19.27
CA ARG A 85 -12.01 -6.25 -20.65
C ARG A 85 -11.60 -7.27 -21.72
N GLN A 86 -10.55 -8.05 -21.49
CA GLN A 86 -10.13 -9.12 -22.40
C GLN A 86 -11.21 -10.19 -22.54
N VAL A 87 -11.73 -10.70 -21.41
CA VAL A 87 -12.82 -11.69 -21.43
C VAL A 87 -14.13 -11.10 -21.99
N ALA A 88 -14.42 -9.84 -21.72
CA ALA A 88 -15.58 -9.15 -22.29
C ALA A 88 -15.47 -8.96 -23.81
N ALA A 89 -14.26 -8.88 -24.36
CA ALA A 89 -14.04 -8.80 -25.81
C ALA A 89 -14.35 -10.14 -26.52
N ASP A 90 -14.17 -11.28 -25.82
CA ASP A 90 -14.50 -12.61 -26.32
C ASP A 90 -15.97 -13.00 -26.06
N ALA A 91 -16.81 -12.03 -25.69
CA ALA A 91 -18.21 -12.25 -25.35
C ALA A 91 -19.01 -12.74 -26.58
N PRO A 92 -20.05 -13.60 -26.37
CA PRO A 92 -20.88 -14.11 -27.44
C PRO A 92 -21.55 -13.01 -28.27
N LEU A 93 -21.82 -13.30 -29.55
CA LEU A 93 -22.41 -12.38 -30.54
C LEU A 93 -23.77 -11.76 -30.07
N LEU A 94 -24.45 -12.43 -29.16
CA LEU A 94 -25.71 -11.95 -28.52
C LEU A 94 -25.48 -10.99 -27.36
N SER A 95 -24.22 -10.69 -27.01
CA SER A 95 -23.89 -9.67 -26.02
C SER A 95 -23.78 -8.28 -26.67
N SER A 96 -23.66 -7.25 -25.85
CA SER A 96 -23.65 -5.84 -26.29
C SER A 96 -22.43 -5.42 -27.15
N THR A 97 -21.47 -6.29 -27.36
CA THR A 97 -20.28 -6.06 -28.21
C THR A 97 -20.15 -7.18 -29.25
N PRO A 98 -20.65 -6.97 -30.50
CA PRO A 98 -20.80 -8.04 -31.49
C PRO A 98 -19.55 -8.34 -32.35
N TRP A 99 -18.35 -8.00 -31.92
CA TRP A 99 -17.13 -8.20 -32.70
C TRP A 99 -16.34 -9.39 -32.19
N GLY A 100 -16.39 -10.51 -32.93
CA GLY A 100 -15.50 -11.65 -32.71
C GLY A 100 -14.06 -11.34 -33.13
N ALA A 101 -13.15 -12.28 -32.89
CA ALA A 101 -11.77 -12.18 -33.33
C ALA A 101 -11.69 -12.15 -34.87
N LEU A 102 -10.98 -11.17 -35.41
CA LEU A 102 -10.67 -11.06 -36.83
C LEU A 102 -9.23 -11.53 -37.04
N ASP A 103 -9.07 -12.75 -37.54
CA ASP A 103 -7.75 -13.34 -37.82
C ASP A 103 -7.39 -13.24 -39.28
N ALA A 104 -6.19 -12.82 -39.58
CA ALA A 104 -5.63 -12.79 -40.94
C ALA A 104 -4.39 -13.69 -40.99
N GLU A 105 -4.45 -14.73 -41.79
CA GLU A 105 -3.36 -15.64 -42.03
C GLU A 105 -2.93 -15.57 -43.48
N ALA A 106 -1.63 -15.45 -43.74
CA ALA A 106 -1.05 -15.55 -45.06
C ALA A 106 0.05 -16.62 -45.07
N SER A 107 -0.07 -17.60 -45.92
CA SER A 107 0.93 -18.67 -46.10
C SER A 107 1.45 -18.65 -47.51
N LEU A 108 2.78 -18.73 -47.65
CA LEU A 108 3.47 -18.91 -48.93
C LEU A 108 4.09 -20.32 -48.92
N GLY A 109 3.51 -21.20 -49.70
CA GLY A 109 3.96 -22.61 -49.82
C GLY A 109 4.53 -22.88 -51.21
N ARG A 110 5.59 -23.66 -51.25
CA ARG A 110 6.11 -24.28 -52.48
C ARG A 110 5.90 -25.78 -52.37
N SER A 111 4.98 -26.31 -53.19
CA SER A 111 4.76 -27.75 -53.23
C SER A 111 5.46 -28.33 -54.43
N GLU A 112 6.31 -29.34 -54.22
CA GLU A 112 6.86 -30.20 -55.26
C GLU A 112 6.03 -31.48 -55.25
N SER A 113 5.25 -31.73 -56.31
CA SER A 113 4.58 -33.01 -56.50
C SER A 113 5.51 -33.93 -57.34
N SER A 114 6.05 -34.95 -56.72
CA SER A 114 6.70 -36.03 -57.45
C SER A 114 5.70 -37.14 -57.70
N GLU A 115 5.23 -37.28 -58.92
CA GLU A 115 4.56 -38.51 -59.33
C GLU A 115 5.58 -39.65 -59.47
N PRO A 116 5.32 -40.85 -58.89
CA PRO A 116 6.25 -42.01 -59.07
C PRO A 116 6.12 -42.56 -60.49
N GLY A 117 7.09 -42.27 -61.35
CA GLY A 117 7.16 -42.90 -62.61
C GLY A 117 7.64 -42.07 -63.82
N HIS A 118 7.79 -40.76 -63.73
CA HIS A 118 8.32 -39.94 -64.81
C HIS A 118 9.58 -39.17 -64.45
N ARG A 119 10.60 -39.35 -65.23
CA ARG A 119 11.89 -38.67 -65.13
C ARG A 119 11.74 -37.17 -65.37
N LEU A 120 12.10 -36.36 -64.31
CA LEU A 120 12.75 -35.06 -64.42
C LEU A 120 12.14 -34.01 -65.38
N HIS A 121 11.05 -33.48 -65.08
CA HIS A 121 10.74 -32.03 -65.24
C HIS A 121 9.75 -31.65 -64.15
N GLY A 122 10.26 -31.40 -62.99
CA GLY A 122 9.45 -30.85 -61.90
C GLY A 122 9.01 -29.44 -62.26
N LYS A 123 7.72 -29.24 -62.58
CA LYS A 123 7.11 -27.92 -62.50
C LYS A 123 7.06 -27.57 -61.05
N THR A 124 7.88 -26.66 -60.64
CA THR A 124 7.78 -26.02 -59.36
C THR A 124 6.65 -25.01 -59.45
N ASP A 125 5.44 -25.42 -59.11
CA ASP A 125 4.32 -24.49 -58.94
C ASP A 125 4.45 -23.90 -57.55
N GLY A 126 4.88 -22.65 -57.47
CA GLY A 126 4.77 -21.87 -56.24
C GLY A 126 3.28 -21.57 -56.01
N SER A 127 2.71 -22.09 -54.96
CA SER A 127 1.36 -21.72 -54.53
C SER A 127 1.42 -20.65 -53.46
N ALA A 128 0.72 -19.54 -53.67
CA ALA A 128 0.50 -18.56 -52.64
C ALA A 128 -0.95 -18.67 -52.15
N SER A 129 -1.14 -18.73 -50.85
CA SER A 129 -2.48 -18.78 -50.25
C SER A 129 -2.58 -17.79 -49.10
N GLY A 130 -3.77 -17.30 -48.86
CA GLY A 130 -4.07 -16.44 -47.73
C GLY A 130 -5.51 -16.64 -47.30
N SER A 131 -5.77 -16.43 -46.03
CA SER A 131 -7.10 -16.48 -45.47
C SER A 131 -7.34 -15.27 -44.56
N LEU A 132 -8.56 -14.78 -44.59
CA LEU A 132 -9.07 -13.82 -43.63
C LEU A 132 -10.29 -14.46 -43.02
N SER A 133 -10.25 -14.76 -41.73
CA SER A 133 -11.35 -15.36 -40.99
C SER A 133 -11.88 -14.43 -39.91
N LEU A 134 -13.17 -14.42 -39.77
CA LEU A 134 -13.88 -13.81 -38.63
C LEU A 134 -14.58 -14.95 -37.92
N ASP A 135 -14.11 -15.24 -36.71
CA ASP A 135 -14.70 -16.21 -35.81
C ASP A 135 -15.39 -15.51 -34.67
N SER A 136 -16.63 -15.85 -34.39
CA SER A 136 -17.41 -15.28 -33.32
C SER A 136 -18.12 -16.38 -32.51
N LEU A 137 -18.00 -16.31 -31.21
CA LEU A 137 -18.74 -17.17 -30.28
C LEU A 137 -20.22 -16.78 -30.32
N ILE A 138 -21.12 -17.74 -30.61
CA ILE A 138 -22.58 -17.49 -30.57
C ILE A 138 -23.11 -17.79 -29.16
N TYR A 139 -22.72 -18.96 -28.61
CA TYR A 139 -23.24 -19.44 -27.34
C TYR A 139 -22.30 -20.46 -26.69
N ASP A 140 -22.06 -20.33 -25.40
CA ASP A 140 -21.13 -21.16 -24.63
C ASP A 140 -21.71 -21.64 -23.26
N PHE A 141 -23.02 -21.65 -23.16
CA PHE A 141 -23.75 -22.04 -21.92
C PHE A 141 -23.36 -21.21 -20.69
N GLY A 142 -22.94 -19.94 -20.91
CA GLY A 142 -22.64 -18.99 -19.86
C GLY A 142 -21.21 -19.05 -19.31
N ARG A 143 -20.29 -19.78 -19.97
CA ARG A 143 -18.90 -19.88 -19.54
C ARG A 143 -18.23 -18.50 -19.51
N ASN A 144 -18.29 -17.76 -20.63
CA ASN A 144 -17.69 -16.43 -20.71
C ASN A 144 -18.33 -15.44 -19.72
N ALA A 145 -19.66 -15.55 -19.53
CA ALA A 145 -20.38 -14.74 -18.55
C ALA A 145 -19.97 -15.06 -17.09
N ALA A 146 -19.69 -16.33 -16.77
CA ALA A 146 -19.20 -16.72 -15.46
C ALA A 146 -17.75 -16.27 -15.24
N GLU A 147 -16.88 -16.46 -16.24
CA GLU A 147 -15.50 -15.94 -16.22
C GLU A 147 -15.46 -14.40 -16.04
N ALA A 148 -16.31 -13.65 -16.75
CA ALA A 148 -16.43 -12.22 -16.60
C ALA A 148 -16.92 -11.80 -15.20
N ARG A 149 -17.85 -12.56 -14.58
CA ARG A 149 -18.28 -12.31 -13.21
C ARG A 149 -17.17 -12.61 -12.22
N ALA A 150 -16.45 -13.71 -12.38
CA ALA A 150 -15.28 -14.02 -11.54
C ALA A 150 -14.25 -12.88 -11.59
N LEU A 151 -13.88 -12.41 -12.78
CA LEU A 151 -12.96 -11.30 -12.94
C LEU A 151 -13.52 -9.96 -12.42
N SER A 152 -14.85 -9.75 -12.46
CA SER A 152 -15.43 -8.55 -11.84
C SER A 152 -15.28 -8.56 -10.31
N GLU A 153 -15.37 -9.71 -9.67
CA GLU A 153 -15.09 -9.85 -8.24
C GLU A 153 -13.59 -9.70 -7.92
N GLU A 154 -12.70 -10.16 -8.83
CA GLU A 154 -11.27 -9.91 -8.72
C GLU A 154 -10.93 -8.41 -8.82
N VAL A 155 -11.64 -7.63 -9.66
CA VAL A 155 -11.52 -6.17 -9.67
C VAL A 155 -11.91 -5.59 -8.32
N ILE A 156 -13.02 -6.04 -7.72
CA ILE A 156 -13.44 -5.60 -6.39
C ILE A 156 -12.38 -5.96 -5.33
N ALA A 157 -11.79 -7.16 -5.40
CA ALA A 157 -10.70 -7.57 -4.52
C ALA A 157 -9.47 -6.67 -4.67
N ALA A 158 -9.09 -6.33 -5.90
CA ALA A 158 -7.97 -5.42 -6.19
C ALA A 158 -8.25 -3.99 -5.70
N GLU A 159 -9.46 -3.45 -5.89
CA GLU A 159 -9.88 -2.15 -5.36
C GLU A 159 -9.86 -2.13 -3.82
N THR A 160 -10.32 -3.20 -3.21
CA THR A 160 -10.28 -3.37 -1.74
C THR A 160 -8.84 -3.46 -1.23
N SER A 161 -7.95 -4.14 -1.95
CA SER A 161 -6.51 -4.19 -1.65
C SER A 161 -5.84 -2.82 -1.77
N LEU A 162 -6.25 -2.00 -2.76
CA LEU A 162 -5.81 -0.61 -2.87
C LEU A 162 -6.20 0.21 -1.64
N ILE A 163 -7.44 0.07 -1.16
CA ILE A 163 -7.93 0.73 0.06
C ILE A 163 -7.11 0.26 1.28
N SER A 164 -6.88 -1.05 1.41
CA SER A 164 -6.05 -1.63 2.48
C SER A 164 -4.62 -1.05 2.47
N THR A 165 -4.02 -0.94 1.28
CA THR A 165 -2.71 -0.30 1.11
C THR A 165 -2.75 1.17 1.54
N GLY A 166 -3.83 1.89 1.25
CA GLY A 166 -4.05 3.26 1.69
C GLY A 166 -4.06 3.38 3.22
N TYR A 167 -4.78 2.53 3.93
CA TYR A 167 -4.78 2.49 5.40
C TYR A 167 -3.40 2.14 5.98
N SER A 168 -2.67 1.23 5.35
CA SER A 168 -1.31 0.90 5.79
C SER A 168 -0.35 2.08 5.61
N VAL A 169 -0.45 2.81 4.51
CA VAL A 169 0.33 4.04 4.27
C VAL A 169 -0.02 5.11 5.29
N PHE A 170 -1.31 5.28 5.60
CA PHE A 170 -1.75 6.20 6.66
C PHE A 170 -1.12 5.85 8.01
N GLU A 171 -1.21 4.59 8.46
CA GLU A 171 -0.62 4.14 9.73
C GLU A 171 0.90 4.38 9.77
N GLU A 172 1.63 4.02 8.70
CA GLU A 172 3.07 4.22 8.63
C GLU A 172 3.47 5.70 8.70
N VAL A 173 2.77 6.57 7.95
CA VAL A 173 3.04 8.02 7.96
C VAL A 173 2.69 8.62 9.32
N ALA A 174 1.54 8.25 9.92
CA ALA A 174 1.13 8.71 11.23
C ALA A 174 2.11 8.26 12.32
N ALA A 175 2.54 6.99 12.31
CA ALA A 175 3.51 6.45 13.25
C ALA A 175 4.87 7.17 13.15
N ALA A 176 5.36 7.39 11.93
CA ALA A 176 6.61 8.11 11.70
C ALA A 176 6.51 9.59 12.13
N TYR A 177 5.38 10.24 11.84
CA TYR A 177 5.11 11.61 12.24
C TYR A 177 5.10 11.77 13.76
N PHE A 178 4.33 10.93 14.48
CA PHE A 178 4.30 10.97 15.94
C PHE A 178 5.61 10.53 16.58
N SER A 179 6.36 9.64 15.93
CA SER A 179 7.72 9.29 16.37
C SER A 179 8.66 10.49 16.29
N LEU A 180 8.58 11.30 15.22
CA LEU A 180 9.36 12.53 15.09
C LEU A 180 8.99 13.53 16.19
N LEU A 181 7.70 13.84 16.38
CA LEU A 181 7.24 14.76 17.42
C LEU A 181 7.63 14.29 18.83
N ARG A 182 7.54 12.98 19.08
CA ARG A 182 8.00 12.38 20.35
C ARG A 182 9.49 12.64 20.58
N ASN A 183 10.32 12.42 19.57
CA ASN A 183 11.76 12.59 19.70
C ASN A 183 12.16 14.07 19.82
N GLU A 184 11.45 14.98 19.14
CA GLU A 184 11.60 16.43 19.32
C GLU A 184 11.24 16.84 20.76
N ALA A 185 10.12 16.35 21.31
CA ALA A 185 9.73 16.61 22.70
C ALA A 185 10.74 16.02 23.72
N LEU A 186 11.29 14.83 23.46
CA LEU A 186 12.32 14.23 24.29
C LEU A 186 13.64 15.00 24.21
N PHE A 187 13.96 15.56 23.08
CA PHE A 187 15.12 16.45 22.91
C PHE A 187 14.99 17.71 23.76
N GLU A 188 13.80 18.34 23.81
CA GLU A 188 13.52 19.49 24.69
C GLU A 188 13.64 19.11 26.19
N VAL A 189 13.16 17.93 26.58
CA VAL A 189 13.36 17.40 27.95
C VAL A 189 14.85 17.22 28.25
N ALA A 190 15.64 16.73 27.30
CA ALA A 190 17.09 16.57 27.48
C ALA A 190 17.82 17.93 27.59
N LEU A 191 17.39 18.95 26.82
CA LEU A 191 17.92 20.33 26.91
C LEU A 191 17.62 20.94 28.28
N THR A 192 16.38 20.81 28.77
CA THR A 192 15.97 21.29 30.11
C THR A 192 16.81 20.61 31.21
N ASN A 193 16.96 19.29 31.13
CA ASN A 193 17.77 18.53 32.08
C ASN A 193 19.26 18.95 32.06
N LYS A 194 19.81 19.22 30.86
CA LYS A 194 21.18 19.79 30.75
C LYS A 194 21.28 21.15 31.44
N ALA A 195 20.29 22.03 31.28
CA ALA A 195 20.27 23.34 31.91
C ALA A 195 20.29 23.24 33.45
N GLU A 196 19.51 22.33 34.03
CA GLU A 196 19.48 22.05 35.46
C GLU A 196 20.88 21.58 35.99
N TYR A 197 21.55 20.69 35.27
CA TYR A 197 22.92 20.28 35.65
C TYR A 197 23.97 21.37 35.45
N ALA A 198 23.80 22.28 34.49
CA ALA A 198 24.68 23.42 34.31
C ALA A 198 24.53 24.42 35.48
N GLU A 199 23.31 24.74 35.90
CA GLU A 199 23.01 25.56 37.08
C GLU A 199 23.60 24.93 38.36
N HIS A 200 23.42 23.60 38.52
CA HIS A 200 23.98 22.87 39.67
C HIS A 200 25.51 22.95 39.69
N LEU A 201 26.17 22.88 38.53
CA LEU A 201 27.64 23.03 38.47
C LEU A 201 28.05 24.44 38.90
N GLU A 202 27.39 25.48 38.39
CA GLU A 202 27.67 26.87 38.78
C GLU A 202 27.54 27.07 40.32
N GLN A 203 26.45 26.54 40.89
CA GLN A 203 26.25 26.59 42.36
C GLN A 203 27.35 25.84 43.11
N ALA A 204 27.83 24.68 42.63
CA ALA A 204 28.90 23.92 43.24
C ALA A 204 30.28 24.66 43.17
N GLU A 205 30.53 25.36 42.07
CA GLU A 205 31.73 26.20 41.91
C GLU A 205 31.70 27.40 42.85
N LEU A 206 30.55 28.13 42.96
CA LEU A 206 30.37 29.24 43.88
C LEU A 206 30.57 28.80 45.38
N ARG A 207 29.99 27.68 45.78
CA ARG A 207 30.15 27.14 47.15
C ARG A 207 31.60 26.75 47.43
N LYS A 208 32.34 26.23 46.42
CA LYS A 208 33.76 25.94 46.53
C LYS A 208 34.57 27.21 46.77
N GLU A 209 34.28 28.30 46.04
CA GLU A 209 34.93 29.61 46.23
C GLU A 209 34.72 30.16 47.64
N HIS A 210 33.56 29.94 48.25
CA HIS A 210 33.24 30.28 49.63
C HIS A 210 33.76 29.29 50.66
N GLY A 211 34.43 28.16 50.25
CA GLY A 211 34.98 27.17 51.14
C GLY A 211 33.98 26.19 51.72
N GLU A 212 32.74 26.19 51.22
CA GLU A 212 31.63 25.34 51.70
C GLU A 212 31.52 23.98 50.97
N ALA A 213 32.16 23.84 49.79
CA ALA A 213 32.14 22.61 49.04
C ALA A 213 33.56 22.10 48.74
N LYS A 214 33.70 20.80 48.59
CA LYS A 214 34.97 20.12 48.28
C LYS A 214 35.22 20.10 46.75
N GLU A 215 36.50 20.06 46.34
CA GLU A 215 36.90 19.83 44.93
C GLU A 215 36.18 18.63 44.30
N LEU A 216 35.98 17.58 45.07
CA LEU A 216 35.30 16.36 44.64
C LEU A 216 33.85 16.63 44.21
N ASP A 217 33.15 17.57 44.83
CA ASP A 217 31.74 17.88 44.52
C ASP A 217 31.63 18.60 43.18
N VAL A 218 32.57 19.51 42.90
CA VAL A 218 32.68 20.19 41.59
C VAL A 218 33.03 19.19 40.47
N LEU A 219 33.98 18.26 40.71
CA LEU A 219 34.33 17.23 39.73
C LEU A 219 33.15 16.32 39.41
N LYS A 220 32.33 15.99 40.41
CA LYS A 220 31.13 15.18 40.19
C LYS A 220 30.05 15.95 39.45
N ALA A 221 29.85 17.24 39.76
CA ALA A 221 28.92 18.09 39.02
C ALA A 221 29.31 18.24 37.54
N LYS A 222 30.61 18.36 37.24
CA LYS A 222 31.15 18.33 35.89
C LYS A 222 30.88 17.01 35.17
N LEU A 223 30.98 15.88 35.85
CA LEU A 223 30.66 14.56 35.30
C LEU A 223 29.17 14.44 34.98
N ASP A 224 28.31 14.91 35.89
CA ASP A 224 26.84 14.86 35.69
C ASP A 224 26.42 15.74 34.53
N LEU A 225 26.98 16.95 34.40
CA LEU A 225 26.78 17.79 33.21
C LEU A 225 27.27 17.14 31.91
N ALA A 226 28.43 16.49 31.95
CA ALA A 226 28.97 15.78 30.77
C ALA A 226 28.04 14.65 30.29
N LYS A 227 27.41 13.92 31.24
CA LYS A 227 26.40 12.90 30.93
C LYS A 227 25.13 13.55 30.33
N ALA A 228 24.69 14.66 30.89
CA ALA A 228 23.51 15.37 30.34
C ALA A 228 23.78 15.87 28.92
N VAL A 229 24.99 16.37 28.62
CA VAL A 229 25.41 16.73 27.26
C VAL A 229 25.37 15.53 26.32
N GLN A 230 25.86 14.35 26.77
CA GLN A 230 25.75 13.10 25.98
C GLN A 230 24.30 12.75 25.67
N ASN A 231 23.38 12.87 26.64
CA ASN A 231 21.96 12.62 26.43
C ASN A 231 21.34 13.57 25.41
N VAL A 232 21.73 14.87 25.41
CA VAL A 232 21.29 15.83 24.39
C VAL A 232 21.77 15.43 23.00
N VAL A 233 23.03 14.99 22.86
CA VAL A 233 23.55 14.51 21.57
C VAL A 233 22.82 13.27 21.10
N ALA A 234 22.54 12.31 21.99
CA ALA A 234 21.76 11.11 21.67
C ALA A 234 20.34 11.49 21.20
N ALA A 235 19.61 12.32 21.97
CA ALA A 235 18.29 12.76 21.62
C ALA A 235 18.26 13.56 20.29
N SER A 236 19.30 14.36 20.00
CA SER A 236 19.44 15.05 18.70
C SER A 236 19.58 14.06 17.54
N ASN A 237 20.34 12.97 17.73
CA ASN A 237 20.47 11.92 16.72
C ASN A 237 19.14 11.17 16.52
N ASP A 238 18.38 10.92 17.59
CA ASP A 238 17.08 10.26 17.51
C ASP A 238 16.09 11.12 16.70
N VAL A 239 16.14 12.45 16.82
CA VAL A 239 15.34 13.37 15.98
C VAL A 239 15.74 13.25 14.51
N VAL A 240 17.04 13.20 14.21
CA VAL A 240 17.50 13.04 12.81
C VAL A 240 17.06 11.71 12.23
N THR A 241 17.15 10.64 13.00
CA THR A 241 16.70 9.30 12.57
C THR A 241 15.21 9.27 12.31
N ALA A 242 14.40 9.79 13.24
CA ALA A 242 12.94 9.84 13.05
C ALA A 242 12.52 10.74 11.88
N GLY A 243 13.27 11.82 11.63
CA GLY A 243 13.06 12.65 10.45
C GLY A 243 13.32 11.89 9.14
N ALA A 244 14.39 11.10 9.10
CA ALA A 244 14.69 10.25 7.94
C ALA A 244 13.62 9.15 7.74
N GLU A 245 13.12 8.55 8.84
CA GLU A 245 12.02 7.58 8.81
C GLU A 245 10.73 8.19 8.26
N LEU A 246 10.40 9.44 8.65
CA LEU A 246 9.25 10.14 8.12
C LEU A 246 9.41 10.44 6.62
N MET A 247 10.59 10.88 6.17
CA MET A 247 10.86 11.09 4.74
C MET A 247 10.69 9.79 3.94
N ALA A 248 11.20 8.67 4.48
CA ALA A 248 11.01 7.35 3.86
C ALA A 248 9.53 6.94 3.82
N ALA A 249 8.77 7.19 4.90
CA ALA A 249 7.33 6.92 4.96
C ALA A 249 6.53 7.76 3.95
N LEU A 250 6.97 8.99 3.66
CA LEU A 250 6.40 9.85 2.61
C LEU A 250 6.81 9.42 1.18
N GLY A 251 7.76 8.50 1.05
CA GLY A 251 8.30 8.09 -0.25
C GLY A 251 9.24 9.12 -0.88
N VAL A 252 9.81 10.00 -0.07
CA VAL A 252 10.78 11.02 -0.49
C VAL A 252 12.18 10.52 -0.19
N ASP A 253 13.10 10.64 -1.16
CA ASP A 253 14.49 10.24 -0.95
C ASP A 253 15.16 11.15 0.10
N ALA A 254 15.78 10.52 1.13
CA ALA A 254 16.56 11.21 2.14
C ALA A 254 17.73 12.02 1.54
N ALA A 255 18.23 11.67 0.35
CA ALA A 255 19.23 12.43 -0.39
C ALA A 255 18.72 13.78 -0.92
N SER A 256 17.40 14.00 -0.96
CA SER A 256 16.79 15.24 -1.46
C SER A 256 16.92 16.43 -0.50
N GLY A 257 17.41 16.23 0.71
CA GLY A 257 17.70 17.30 1.70
C GLY A 257 17.45 16.86 3.15
N ASP A 258 17.88 17.71 4.08
CA ASP A 258 17.56 17.55 5.50
C ASP A 258 16.04 17.70 5.71
N PHE A 259 15.43 16.76 6.47
CA PHE A 259 13.99 16.80 6.79
C PHE A 259 13.55 18.16 7.39
N ARG A 260 14.44 18.85 8.14
CA ARG A 260 14.15 20.16 8.72
C ARG A 260 13.98 21.26 7.66
N THR A 261 14.67 21.14 6.53
CA THR A 261 14.51 22.08 5.41
C THR A 261 13.26 21.79 4.61
N VAL A 262 12.84 20.51 4.54
CA VAL A 262 11.67 20.06 3.78
C VAL A 262 10.37 20.29 4.58
N LEU A 263 10.37 19.90 5.87
CA LEU A 263 9.16 19.94 6.70
C LEU A 263 9.01 21.25 7.50
N GLY A 264 10.11 22.01 7.68
CA GLY A 264 10.12 23.24 8.50
C GLY A 264 10.00 23.00 10.01
N PRO A 265 10.02 24.09 10.81
CA PRO A 265 9.82 24.02 12.24
C PRO A 265 8.37 23.59 12.58
N ARG A 266 8.22 22.80 13.62
CA ARG A 266 6.93 22.29 14.09
C ARG A 266 6.62 22.76 15.51
N ASP A 267 5.36 22.86 15.84
CA ASP A 267 4.96 23.04 17.22
C ASP A 267 5.07 21.69 17.95
N VAL A 268 5.94 21.64 18.94
CA VAL A 268 6.25 20.42 19.73
C VAL A 268 5.22 20.23 20.86
N GLY A 269 4.13 21.00 20.86
CA GLY A 269 3.06 20.88 21.85
C GLY A 269 2.39 19.48 21.85
N LEU A 270 1.94 19.06 23.03
CA LEU A 270 1.13 17.83 23.17
C LEU A 270 -0.29 18.13 22.68
N SER A 271 -0.51 18.08 21.38
CA SER A 271 -1.82 18.28 20.75
C SER A 271 -2.43 16.97 20.25
N GLN A 272 -3.71 16.79 20.53
CA GLN A 272 -4.46 15.64 20.04
C GLN A 272 -4.94 15.94 18.60
N LEU A 273 -4.46 15.17 17.62
CA LEU A 273 -4.73 15.40 16.20
C LEU A 273 -5.91 14.59 15.66
N PHE A 274 -6.37 13.59 16.41
CA PHE A 274 -7.51 12.77 16.01
C PHE A 274 -8.63 12.91 17.04
N ARG A 275 -9.85 12.97 16.55
CA ARG A 275 -11.00 12.66 17.39
C ARG A 275 -10.97 11.17 17.70
N SER A 276 -10.82 10.83 18.99
CA SER A 276 -10.72 9.43 19.40
C SER A 276 -11.97 8.64 18.98
N LEU A 277 -11.77 7.44 18.44
CA LEU A 277 -12.86 6.46 18.27
C LEU A 277 -13.49 6.08 19.62
N ALA A 278 -12.77 6.31 20.74
CA ALA A 278 -13.23 6.04 22.10
C ALA A 278 -14.26 7.05 22.63
N ASP A 279 -14.36 8.25 22.06
CA ASP A 279 -15.44 9.20 22.38
C ASP A 279 -16.82 8.68 21.97
N THR A 280 -16.87 7.74 21.04
CA THR A 280 -17.97 6.82 20.87
C THR A 280 -17.73 5.68 21.85
N SER A 281 -18.49 5.55 22.92
CA SER A 281 -18.42 4.51 23.96
C SER A 281 -18.63 3.07 23.41
N ALA A 282 -18.11 2.80 22.23
CA ALA A 282 -18.22 1.58 21.48
C ALA A 282 -17.37 0.51 22.15
N GLY A 283 -18.00 -0.47 22.75
CA GLY A 283 -17.33 -1.68 23.21
C GLY A 283 -16.65 -2.44 22.07
N VAL A 284 -15.72 -3.33 22.39
CA VAL A 284 -15.00 -4.17 21.39
C VAL A 284 -15.97 -4.85 20.41
N SER A 285 -17.17 -5.30 20.88
CA SER A 285 -18.18 -5.94 20.04
C SER A 285 -18.80 -5.00 19.00
N GLU A 286 -18.96 -3.73 19.31
CA GLU A 286 -19.49 -2.74 18.38
C GLU A 286 -18.44 -2.35 17.32
N LEU A 287 -17.18 -2.16 17.75
CA LEU A 287 -16.05 -1.97 16.83
C LEU A 287 -15.88 -3.15 15.89
N TYR A 288 -16.03 -4.36 16.40
CA TYR A 288 -16.01 -5.57 15.57
C TYR A 288 -17.15 -5.57 14.53
N GLY A 289 -18.38 -5.22 14.93
CA GLY A 289 -19.51 -5.11 14.01
C GLY A 289 -19.26 -4.10 12.88
N ILE A 290 -18.68 -2.92 13.20
CA ILE A 290 -18.30 -1.90 12.20
C ILE A 290 -17.18 -2.43 11.31
N ALA A 291 -16.16 -3.05 11.88
CA ALA A 291 -15.02 -3.55 11.14
C ALA A 291 -15.38 -4.71 10.21
N CYS A 292 -16.27 -5.63 10.61
CA CYS A 292 -16.74 -6.72 9.73
C CYS A 292 -17.39 -6.23 8.44
N THR A 293 -17.95 -5.02 8.44
CA THR A 293 -18.55 -4.40 7.25
C THR A 293 -17.56 -3.57 6.46
N ASN A 294 -16.60 -2.92 7.12
CA ASN A 294 -15.73 -1.91 6.52
C ASN A 294 -14.29 -2.38 6.30
N ALA A 295 -13.80 -3.35 7.08
CA ALA A 295 -12.41 -3.78 7.01
C ALA A 295 -12.08 -4.38 5.63
N PRO A 296 -11.08 -3.84 4.93
CA PRO A 296 -10.71 -4.31 3.60
C PRO A 296 -10.30 -5.78 3.57
N LEU A 297 -9.71 -6.28 4.66
CA LEU A 297 -9.29 -7.68 4.78
C LEU A 297 -10.45 -8.65 4.56
N VAL A 298 -11.58 -8.43 5.25
CA VAL A 298 -12.76 -9.29 5.14
C VAL A 298 -13.49 -9.07 3.81
N GLN A 299 -13.55 -7.82 3.32
CA GLN A 299 -14.18 -7.52 2.04
C GLN A 299 -13.44 -8.18 0.87
N SER A 300 -12.09 -8.15 0.87
CA SER A 300 -11.26 -8.83 -0.12
C SER A 300 -11.47 -10.34 -0.08
N ALA A 301 -11.46 -10.97 1.11
CA ALA A 301 -11.71 -12.40 1.25
C ALA A 301 -13.11 -12.81 0.72
N ARG A 302 -14.13 -12.00 1.00
CA ARG A 302 -15.49 -12.22 0.46
C ARG A 302 -15.58 -12.04 -1.05
N ALA A 303 -14.81 -11.11 -1.64
CA ALA A 303 -14.73 -10.95 -3.09
C ALA A 303 -14.08 -12.19 -3.74
N HIS A 304 -12.97 -12.69 -3.19
CA HIS A 304 -12.35 -13.94 -3.66
C HIS A 304 -13.27 -15.14 -3.53
N LEU A 305 -14.08 -15.25 -2.46
CA LEU A 305 -15.08 -16.30 -2.32
C LEU A 305 -16.13 -16.24 -3.45
N ARG A 306 -16.64 -15.04 -3.78
CA ARG A 306 -17.59 -14.86 -4.89
C ARG A 306 -16.94 -15.14 -6.23
N ALA A 307 -15.70 -14.73 -6.45
CA ALA A 307 -14.92 -15.06 -7.65
C ALA A 307 -14.80 -16.58 -7.83
N ALA A 308 -14.37 -17.30 -6.78
CA ALA A 308 -14.27 -18.76 -6.81
C ALA A 308 -15.61 -19.45 -7.07
N SER A 309 -16.72 -18.91 -6.57
CA SER A 309 -18.08 -19.40 -6.89
C SER A 309 -18.37 -19.31 -8.39
N HIS A 310 -18.03 -18.18 -9.03
CA HIS A 310 -18.21 -17.99 -10.47
C HIS A 310 -17.23 -18.82 -11.30
N GLU A 311 -16.05 -19.13 -10.79
CA GLU A 311 -15.11 -20.07 -11.42
C GLU A 311 -15.67 -21.51 -11.46
N VAL A 312 -16.40 -21.92 -10.42
CA VAL A 312 -17.12 -23.21 -10.45
C VAL A 312 -18.18 -23.21 -11.55
N ASP A 313 -18.96 -22.12 -11.68
CA ASP A 313 -19.94 -21.98 -12.76
C ASP A 313 -19.29 -22.06 -14.14
N ALA A 314 -18.13 -21.43 -14.32
CA ALA A 314 -17.36 -21.46 -15.58
C ALA A 314 -16.83 -22.88 -15.86
N ALA A 315 -16.31 -23.57 -14.85
CA ALA A 315 -15.83 -24.95 -14.97
C ALA A 315 -16.97 -25.92 -15.35
N VAL A 316 -18.16 -25.76 -14.76
CA VAL A 316 -19.36 -26.53 -15.11
C VAL A 316 -19.81 -26.21 -16.54
N ALA A 317 -19.84 -24.92 -16.91
CA ALA A 317 -20.20 -24.50 -18.27
C ALA A 317 -19.26 -25.10 -19.33
N ASN A 318 -18.01 -25.32 -19.01
CA ASN A 318 -17.03 -25.99 -19.91
C ASN A 318 -17.34 -27.47 -20.20
N LEU A 319 -18.29 -28.10 -19.51
CA LEU A 319 -18.78 -29.45 -19.83
C LEU A 319 -19.72 -29.44 -21.03
N TYR A 320 -20.36 -28.32 -21.30
CA TYR A 320 -21.35 -28.16 -22.38
C TYR A 320 -20.69 -27.84 -23.73
N PRO A 321 -21.40 -28.02 -24.85
CA PRO A 321 -20.88 -27.67 -26.17
C PRO A 321 -20.72 -26.16 -26.34
N THR A 322 -19.81 -25.73 -27.19
CA THR A 322 -19.69 -24.34 -27.65
C THR A 322 -20.25 -24.21 -29.06
N LEU A 323 -20.94 -23.12 -29.35
CA LEU A 323 -21.49 -22.79 -30.65
C LEU A 323 -20.82 -21.52 -31.18
N SER A 324 -20.14 -21.61 -32.33
CA SER A 324 -19.46 -20.49 -32.95
C SER A 324 -19.90 -20.31 -34.40
N ALA A 325 -19.87 -19.07 -34.89
CA ALA A 325 -20.02 -18.75 -36.30
C ALA A 325 -18.64 -18.38 -36.86
N SER A 326 -18.36 -18.82 -38.06
CA SER A 326 -17.17 -18.46 -38.78
C SER A 326 -17.48 -17.98 -40.21
N ILE A 327 -16.81 -16.92 -40.63
CA ILE A 327 -16.82 -16.43 -41.97
C ILE A 327 -15.35 -16.33 -42.42
N ALA A 328 -14.96 -17.05 -43.46
CA ALA A 328 -13.61 -17.05 -43.95
C ALA A 328 -13.58 -16.72 -45.45
N LEU A 329 -12.74 -15.76 -45.82
CA LEU A 329 -12.35 -15.48 -47.18
C LEU A 329 -11.01 -16.14 -47.43
N ASN A 330 -10.97 -17.10 -48.36
CA ASN A 330 -9.78 -17.82 -48.69
C ASN A 330 -9.31 -17.44 -50.11
N TRP A 331 -8.03 -17.28 -50.25
CA TRP A 331 -7.38 -17.06 -51.53
C TRP A 331 -6.31 -18.14 -51.74
N ALA A 332 -6.40 -18.82 -52.87
CA ALA A 332 -5.38 -19.74 -53.34
C ALA A 332 -5.26 -19.51 -54.85
N ASP A 333 -4.10 -19.00 -55.30
CA ASP A 333 -3.87 -18.61 -56.70
C ASP A 333 -4.27 -19.73 -57.68
N PRO A 334 -5.20 -19.48 -58.64
CA PRO A 334 -5.82 -18.22 -59.01
C PRO A 334 -7.24 -17.99 -58.42
N LEU A 335 -7.69 -18.76 -57.44
CA LEU A 335 -9.08 -18.84 -57.01
C LEU A 335 -9.33 -18.10 -55.70
N TRP A 336 -10.48 -17.38 -55.66
CA TRP A 336 -11.04 -16.83 -54.44
C TRP A 336 -12.32 -17.55 -54.10
N TYR A 337 -12.51 -17.94 -52.84
CA TYR A 337 -13.75 -18.47 -52.34
C TYR A 337 -14.01 -18.01 -50.92
N TRP A 338 -15.22 -17.85 -50.56
CA TRP A 338 -15.62 -17.55 -49.21
C TRP A 338 -16.42 -18.71 -48.61
N ARG A 339 -16.30 -18.90 -47.36
CA ARG A 339 -16.96 -19.95 -46.59
C ARG A 339 -17.58 -19.30 -45.35
N TRP A 340 -18.78 -19.69 -45.07
CA TRP A 340 -19.41 -19.36 -43.80
C TRP A 340 -19.97 -20.65 -43.21
N GLY A 341 -20.10 -20.68 -41.85
CA GLY A 341 -20.64 -21.83 -41.16
C GLY A 341 -20.91 -21.55 -39.72
N VAL A 342 -21.75 -22.38 -39.14
CA VAL A 342 -21.95 -22.47 -37.72
C VAL A 342 -21.35 -23.79 -37.25
N ASN A 343 -20.47 -23.72 -36.30
CA ASN A 343 -19.74 -24.88 -35.77
C ASN A 343 -20.17 -25.13 -34.33
N GLY A 344 -20.63 -26.34 -34.03
CA GLY A 344 -20.82 -26.81 -32.67
C GLY A 344 -19.69 -27.76 -32.28
N ALA A 345 -19.00 -27.49 -31.18
CA ALA A 345 -17.91 -28.32 -30.68
C ALA A 345 -18.21 -28.80 -29.27
N MET A 346 -18.14 -30.11 -29.06
CA MET A 346 -18.25 -30.75 -27.73
C MET A 346 -17.24 -31.86 -27.59
N SER A 347 -16.47 -31.83 -26.52
CA SER A 347 -15.55 -32.93 -26.19
C SER A 347 -16.31 -34.06 -25.49
N LEU A 348 -16.54 -35.16 -26.16
CA LEU A 348 -17.30 -36.32 -25.59
C LEU A 348 -16.48 -37.04 -24.51
N PHE A 349 -15.18 -37.16 -24.67
CA PHE A 349 -14.29 -37.77 -23.69
C PHE A 349 -12.93 -37.07 -23.66
N THR A 350 -12.50 -36.62 -22.48
CA THR A 350 -11.25 -35.90 -22.27
C THR A 350 -10.33 -36.57 -21.24
N GLY A 351 -10.55 -37.87 -20.99
CA GLY A 351 -9.79 -38.58 -19.96
C GLY A 351 -10.01 -38.01 -18.56
N TRP A 352 -11.25 -37.70 -18.19
CA TRP A 352 -11.67 -37.15 -16.90
C TRP A 352 -11.14 -35.71 -16.59
N ARG A 353 -10.41 -35.09 -17.54
CA ARG A 353 -9.78 -33.78 -17.33
C ARG A 353 -10.79 -32.68 -17.01
N LYS A 354 -11.95 -32.66 -17.67
CA LYS A 354 -12.99 -31.65 -17.41
C LYS A 354 -13.67 -31.88 -16.05
N THR A 355 -13.90 -33.11 -15.66
CA THR A 355 -14.47 -33.47 -14.32
C THR A 355 -13.49 -33.06 -13.23
N ALA A 356 -12.20 -33.36 -13.38
CA ALA A 356 -11.15 -32.94 -12.46
C ALA A 356 -11.02 -31.42 -12.38
N ALA A 357 -11.32 -30.68 -13.46
CA ALA A 357 -11.35 -29.22 -13.44
C ALA A 357 -12.49 -28.68 -12.56
N VAL A 358 -13.69 -29.29 -12.61
CA VAL A 358 -14.81 -28.93 -11.74
C VAL A 358 -14.48 -29.28 -10.27
N GLU A 359 -13.94 -30.47 -9.99
CA GLU A 359 -13.50 -30.86 -8.65
C GLU A 359 -12.46 -29.87 -8.10
N ARG A 360 -11.50 -29.46 -8.94
CA ARG A 360 -10.48 -28.46 -8.56
C ARG A 360 -11.10 -27.10 -8.23
N ALA A 361 -12.05 -26.64 -9.04
CA ALA A 361 -12.76 -25.38 -8.79
C ALA A 361 -13.59 -25.45 -7.49
N THR A 362 -14.22 -26.61 -7.20
CA THR A 362 -14.94 -26.81 -5.93
C THR A 362 -14.01 -26.77 -4.73
N ILE A 363 -12.82 -27.38 -4.81
CA ILE A 363 -11.80 -27.31 -3.75
C ILE A 363 -11.32 -25.87 -3.57
N ALA A 364 -11.16 -25.11 -4.65
CA ALA A 364 -10.79 -23.70 -4.58
C ALA A 364 -11.87 -22.86 -3.88
N LEU A 365 -13.16 -23.14 -4.15
CA LEU A 365 -14.29 -22.51 -3.47
C LEU A 365 -14.28 -22.82 -1.95
N ASP A 366 -14.09 -24.09 -1.55
CA ASP A 366 -13.98 -24.47 -0.15
C ASP A 366 -12.79 -23.77 0.53
N SER A 367 -11.65 -23.72 -0.16
CA SER A 367 -10.46 -22.98 0.31
C SER A 367 -10.75 -21.50 0.50
N ALA A 368 -11.47 -20.88 -0.42
CA ALA A 368 -11.85 -19.47 -0.32
C ALA A 368 -12.85 -19.20 0.83
N ALA A 369 -13.75 -20.16 1.11
CA ALA A 369 -14.66 -20.08 2.26
C ALA A 369 -13.87 -20.05 3.57
N HIS A 370 -12.92 -20.99 3.76
CA HIS A 370 -12.02 -20.96 4.91
C HIS A 370 -11.08 -19.75 4.93
N GLY A 371 -10.82 -19.14 3.78
CA GLY A 371 -10.14 -17.86 3.66
C GLY A 371 -10.92 -16.73 4.34
N VAL A 372 -12.25 -16.70 4.19
CA VAL A 372 -13.11 -15.73 4.89
C VAL A 372 -13.10 -15.97 6.39
N ASP A 373 -13.24 -17.23 6.84
CA ASP A 373 -13.19 -17.58 8.27
C ASP A 373 -11.86 -17.12 8.90
N SER A 374 -10.74 -17.34 8.21
CA SER A 374 -9.41 -16.92 8.69
C SER A 374 -9.26 -15.40 8.73
N ALA A 375 -9.83 -14.68 7.76
CA ALA A 375 -9.81 -13.21 7.74
C ALA A 375 -10.66 -12.61 8.89
N GLU A 376 -11.80 -13.21 9.22
CA GLU A 376 -12.63 -12.78 10.34
C GLU A 376 -11.96 -13.05 11.70
N LEU A 377 -11.28 -14.17 11.87
CA LEU A 377 -10.50 -14.49 13.07
C LEU A 377 -9.31 -13.52 13.23
N GLU A 378 -8.59 -13.23 12.14
CA GLU A 378 -7.47 -12.30 12.16
C GLU A 378 -7.94 -10.88 12.48
N LEU A 379 -9.06 -10.44 11.90
CA LEU A 379 -9.66 -9.16 12.21
C LEU A 379 -10.04 -9.06 13.70
N SER A 380 -10.66 -10.11 14.27
CA SER A 380 -10.99 -10.15 15.71
C SER A 380 -9.74 -9.99 16.57
N ARG A 381 -8.68 -10.73 16.24
CA ARG A 381 -7.40 -10.64 16.94
C ARG A 381 -6.77 -9.25 16.83
N GLU A 382 -6.77 -8.65 15.63
CA GLU A 382 -6.21 -7.31 15.42
C GLU A 382 -6.97 -6.23 16.20
N ILE A 383 -8.30 -6.31 16.25
CA ILE A 383 -9.13 -5.38 17.02
C ILE A 383 -8.83 -5.50 18.52
N GLU A 384 -8.80 -6.71 19.06
CA GLU A 384 -8.48 -6.94 20.48
C GLU A 384 -7.11 -6.37 20.85
N LEU A 385 -6.10 -6.62 20.00
CA LEU A 385 -4.76 -6.08 20.23
C LEU A 385 -4.73 -4.55 20.12
N ALA A 386 -5.38 -3.95 19.12
CA ALA A 386 -5.39 -2.51 18.94
C ALA A 386 -6.12 -1.79 20.08
N VAL A 387 -7.23 -2.34 20.57
CA VAL A 387 -7.96 -1.82 21.72
C VAL A 387 -7.11 -1.94 22.99
N ALA A 388 -6.48 -3.09 23.23
CA ALA A 388 -5.61 -3.29 24.39
C ALA A 388 -4.40 -2.34 24.38
N GLU A 389 -3.78 -2.12 23.20
CA GLU A 389 -2.68 -1.16 23.06
C GLU A 389 -3.11 0.28 23.36
N ARG A 390 -4.32 0.69 22.90
CA ARG A 390 -4.91 2.00 23.20
C ARG A 390 -5.18 2.15 24.69
N ASP A 391 -5.86 1.19 25.30
CA ASP A 391 -6.25 1.24 26.71
C ASP A 391 -5.03 1.27 27.62
N ASN A 392 -4.03 0.45 27.32
CA ASN A 392 -2.73 0.49 28.01
C ASN A 392 -2.03 1.85 27.87
N ALA A 393 -2.12 2.48 26.69
CA ALA A 393 -1.52 3.80 26.48
C ALA A 393 -2.25 4.90 27.30
N ILE A 394 -3.58 4.84 27.42
CA ILE A 394 -4.39 5.76 28.22
C ILE A 394 -4.03 5.60 29.69
N GLU A 395 -3.97 4.36 30.21
CA GLU A 395 -3.59 4.11 31.60
C GLU A 395 -2.14 4.53 31.89
N ALA A 396 -1.22 4.23 30.97
CA ALA A 396 0.18 4.65 31.08
C ALA A 396 0.32 6.19 31.10
N LEU A 397 -0.47 6.90 30.30
CA LEU A 397 -0.48 8.36 30.29
C LEU A 397 -1.02 8.92 31.63
N ALA A 398 -2.08 8.34 32.17
CA ALA A 398 -2.64 8.75 33.47
C ALA A 398 -1.61 8.54 34.61
N ALA A 399 -0.94 7.39 34.62
CA ALA A 399 0.14 7.09 35.56
C ALA A 399 1.35 8.04 35.39
N ALA A 400 1.77 8.31 34.15
CA ALA A 400 2.87 9.22 33.87
C ALA A 400 2.56 10.68 34.27
N ARG A 401 1.32 11.16 34.07
CA ARG A 401 0.87 12.48 34.56
C ARG A 401 0.97 12.59 36.09
N SER A 402 0.58 11.55 36.82
CA SER A 402 0.74 11.48 38.27
C SER A 402 2.21 11.48 38.69
N SER A 403 3.04 10.70 38.00
CA SER A 403 4.49 10.62 38.22
C SER A 403 5.18 11.98 38.01
N VAL A 404 4.81 12.73 36.97
CA VAL A 404 5.34 14.08 36.72
C VAL A 404 5.00 15.02 37.86
N ARG A 405 3.74 14.99 38.36
CA ARG A 405 3.32 15.83 39.48
C ARG A 405 4.14 15.54 40.72
N SER A 406 4.22 14.28 41.13
CA SER A 406 4.99 13.87 42.30
C SER A 406 6.49 14.09 42.13
N GLY A 407 7.00 13.89 40.92
CA GLY A 407 8.42 14.15 40.59
C GLY A 407 8.78 15.63 40.69
N ARG A 408 7.88 16.53 40.27
CA ARG A 408 8.07 17.97 40.40
C ARG A 408 8.06 18.40 41.85
N GLU A 409 7.03 18.00 42.64
CA GLU A 409 6.95 18.28 44.06
C GLU A 409 8.18 17.80 44.84
N ASN A 410 8.66 16.59 44.50
CA ASN A 410 9.88 16.05 45.11
C ASN A 410 11.12 16.89 44.75
N LEU A 411 11.27 17.26 43.45
CA LEU A 411 12.38 18.09 43.01
C LEU A 411 12.38 19.45 43.68
N ASP A 412 11.23 20.12 43.78
CA ASP A 412 11.09 21.43 44.41
C ASP A 412 11.45 21.36 45.93
N THR A 413 10.97 20.35 46.63
CA THR A 413 11.28 20.12 48.03
C THR A 413 12.77 19.82 48.27
N VAL A 414 13.35 18.92 47.47
CA VAL A 414 14.75 18.56 47.55
C VAL A 414 15.67 19.73 47.19
N ARG A 415 15.27 20.57 46.22
CA ARG A 415 15.99 21.80 45.84
C ARG A 415 16.10 22.76 47.00
N GLU A 416 14.97 23.05 47.70
CA GLU A 416 14.96 23.92 48.85
C GLU A 416 15.84 23.37 49.98
N GLN A 417 15.77 22.08 50.31
CA GLN A 417 16.54 21.42 51.33
C GLN A 417 18.05 21.37 50.95
N TYR A 418 18.37 21.22 49.69
CA TYR A 418 19.76 21.23 49.22
C TYR A 418 20.38 22.63 49.35
N LEU A 419 19.60 23.69 49.14
CA LEU A 419 20.08 25.08 49.32
C LEU A 419 20.44 25.41 50.76
N VAL A 420 19.72 24.84 51.76
CA VAL A 420 20.06 25.01 53.19
C VAL A 420 21.02 23.98 53.72
N GLY A 421 21.42 22.99 52.92
CA GLY A 421 22.45 21.99 53.28
C GLY A 421 21.90 20.76 54.00
N ASP A 422 20.57 20.59 54.08
CA ASP A 422 19.93 19.45 54.78
C ASP A 422 19.94 18.16 54.00
N VAL A 423 20.09 18.22 52.64
CA VAL A 423 20.01 17.09 51.75
C VAL A 423 21.33 16.93 50.99
N SER A 424 21.72 15.68 50.74
CA SER A 424 22.93 15.37 50.02
C SER A 424 22.81 15.65 48.51
N ARG A 425 23.94 15.95 47.84
CA ARG A 425 24.01 16.08 46.40
C ARG A 425 23.45 14.86 45.63
N ILE A 426 23.62 13.66 46.18
CA ILE A 426 23.13 12.43 45.57
C ILE A 426 21.60 12.45 45.49
N GLU A 427 20.94 12.86 46.53
CA GLU A 427 19.47 12.98 46.60
C GLU A 427 18.98 14.07 45.65
N PHE A 428 19.68 15.21 45.58
CA PHE A 428 19.34 16.26 44.61
C PHE A 428 19.45 15.79 43.15
N THR A 429 20.60 15.13 42.79
CA THR A 429 20.75 14.62 41.41
C THR A 429 19.79 13.48 41.10
N ALA A 430 19.40 12.66 42.10
CA ALA A 430 18.35 11.65 41.93
C ALA A 430 16.99 12.27 41.69
N ALA A 431 16.64 13.35 42.39
CA ALA A 431 15.37 14.09 42.16
C ALA A 431 15.32 14.73 40.78
N VAL A 432 16.39 15.38 40.32
CA VAL A 432 16.50 15.97 38.95
C VAL A 432 16.34 14.88 37.90
N SER A 433 17.08 13.77 38.01
CA SER A 433 16.99 12.66 37.04
C SER A 433 15.63 11.98 37.08
N GLY A 434 15.02 11.83 38.24
CA GLY A 434 13.68 11.26 38.43
C GLY A 434 12.60 12.10 37.75
N TYR A 435 12.65 13.42 37.95
CA TYR A 435 11.72 14.34 37.29
C TYR A 435 11.90 14.33 35.76
N ALA A 436 13.13 14.42 35.26
CA ALA A 436 13.40 14.34 33.83
C ALA A 436 12.93 13.01 33.22
N SER A 437 13.10 11.88 33.94
CA SER A 437 12.56 10.59 33.50
C SER A 437 11.04 10.58 33.43
N SER A 438 10.35 11.15 34.45
CA SER A 438 8.90 11.20 34.47
C SER A 438 8.32 12.07 33.34
N LEU A 439 8.99 13.18 32.98
CA LEU A 439 8.65 13.99 31.80
C LEU A 439 8.79 13.16 30.50
N GLY A 440 9.91 12.44 30.38
CA GLY A 440 10.14 11.56 29.22
C GLY A 440 9.09 10.45 29.11
N ASP A 441 8.68 9.86 30.25
CA ASP A 441 7.65 8.82 30.28
C ASP A 441 6.28 9.38 29.89
N ARG A 442 5.94 10.59 30.31
CA ARG A 442 4.71 11.28 29.88
C ARG A 442 4.69 11.50 28.36
N VAL A 443 5.78 12.01 27.80
CA VAL A 443 5.91 12.23 26.35
C VAL A 443 5.77 10.90 25.61
N ARG A 444 6.46 9.86 26.04
CA ARG A 444 6.39 8.52 25.41
C ARG A 444 4.99 7.94 25.48
N ALA A 445 4.31 8.03 26.63
CA ALA A 445 2.97 7.50 26.81
C ALA A 445 1.95 8.24 25.93
N PHE A 446 2.04 9.57 25.83
CA PHE A 446 1.16 10.38 25.00
C PHE A 446 1.25 9.99 23.52
N TYR A 447 2.44 10.01 22.94
CA TYR A 447 2.60 9.69 21.52
C TYR A 447 2.36 8.20 21.19
N ARG A 448 2.59 7.30 22.17
CA ARG A 448 2.17 5.89 22.02
C ARG A 448 0.65 5.78 21.88
N GLY A 449 -0.11 6.58 22.62
CA GLY A 449 -1.56 6.65 22.49
C GLY A 449 -2.00 7.11 21.10
N GLN A 450 -1.35 8.13 20.53
CA GLN A 450 -1.67 8.62 19.19
C GLN A 450 -1.36 7.57 18.10
N ILE A 451 -0.26 6.83 18.24
CA ILE A 451 0.10 5.74 17.32
C ILE A 451 -0.90 4.57 17.44
N ALA A 452 -1.29 4.21 18.66
CA ALA A 452 -2.29 3.15 18.90
C ALA A 452 -3.66 3.52 18.31
N GLU A 453 -4.05 4.78 18.38
CA GLU A 453 -5.28 5.29 17.76
C GLU A 453 -5.22 5.22 16.24
N ALA A 454 -4.09 5.62 15.62
CA ALA A 454 -3.89 5.50 14.18
C ALA A 454 -3.99 4.04 13.70
N LYS A 455 -3.42 3.09 14.47
CA LYS A 455 -3.55 1.66 14.23
C LYS A 455 -5.00 1.18 14.31
N LEU A 456 -5.77 1.66 15.30
CA LEU A 456 -7.17 1.31 15.46
C LEU A 456 -8.01 1.78 14.27
N PHE A 457 -7.77 2.99 13.73
CA PHE A 457 -8.43 3.48 12.52
C PHE A 457 -8.18 2.56 11.33
N ARG A 458 -6.93 2.08 11.12
CA ARG A 458 -6.61 1.12 10.07
C ARG A 458 -7.38 -0.18 10.22
N VAL A 459 -7.37 -0.76 11.43
CA VAL A 459 -8.00 -2.06 11.70
C VAL A 459 -9.51 -2.00 11.52
N VAL A 460 -10.15 -0.94 11.98
CA VAL A 460 -11.60 -0.72 11.84
C VAL A 460 -11.98 -0.38 10.38
N GLY A 461 -11.03 0.02 9.56
CA GLY A 461 -11.28 0.42 8.17
C GLY A 461 -12.04 1.76 8.08
N ARG A 462 -11.70 2.71 8.94
CA ARG A 462 -12.28 4.05 8.97
C ARG A 462 -11.20 5.11 8.87
N TRP A 463 -11.41 6.15 8.05
CA TRP A 463 -10.52 7.30 8.01
C TRP A 463 -10.73 8.19 9.23
N PRO A 464 -9.65 8.74 9.82
CA PRO A 464 -9.75 9.63 10.97
C PRO A 464 -10.42 10.95 10.60
N GLU A 465 -11.21 11.48 11.54
CA GLU A 465 -11.63 12.87 11.52
C GLU A 465 -10.52 13.68 12.23
N TYR A 466 -9.81 14.52 11.46
CA TYR A 466 -8.76 15.37 12.03
C TYR A 466 -9.39 16.51 12.81
N THR A 467 -9.02 16.64 14.07
CA THR A 467 -9.40 17.77 14.93
C THR A 467 -8.12 18.46 15.41
N GLU A 468 -8.03 19.77 15.22
CA GLU A 468 -7.01 20.59 15.86
C GLU A 468 -7.53 21.04 17.24
N GLU A 469 -7.62 20.14 18.20
CA GLU A 469 -7.85 20.52 19.59
C GLU A 469 -6.50 20.80 20.26
N THR A 470 -6.19 22.08 20.44
CA THR A 470 -5.12 22.54 21.33
C THR A 470 -5.52 22.21 22.76
N ILE A 471 -4.76 21.35 23.43
CA ILE A 471 -4.91 21.09 24.86
C ILE A 471 -4.74 22.41 25.59
N SER A 472 -5.71 22.79 26.41
CA SER A 472 -5.72 24.05 27.18
C SER A 472 -4.45 24.18 28.02
N GLU A 473 -3.95 25.41 28.18
CA GLU A 473 -2.71 25.74 28.93
C GLU A 473 -2.69 25.26 30.38
N ASP A 474 -3.85 24.94 30.96
CA ASP A 474 -3.98 24.43 32.32
C ASP A 474 -3.51 22.98 32.52
N GLU A 475 -3.19 22.27 31.44
CA GLU A 475 -2.63 20.88 31.44
C GLU A 475 -1.14 20.84 31.10
N LYS A 476 -0.50 22.00 30.86
CA LYS A 476 0.97 22.10 30.66
C LYS A 476 1.66 22.04 32.03
#